data_8bb4cf39038047c3b3642744981bcc13
#
_entry.id   8bb4cf39038047c3b3642744981bcc13
#
_cell.length_a   1.000
_cell.length_b   1.000
_cell.length_c   1.000
_cell.angle_alpha   90.00
_cell.angle_beta   90.00
_cell.angle_gamma   90.00
#
_symmetry.space_group_name_H-M   'P 1'
#
loop_
_entity.id
_entity.type
_entity.pdbx_description
1 polymer ?
#
loop_
_entity_poly.entity_id
_entity_poly.type
_entity_poly.pdbx_seq_one_letter_code
_entity_poly.pdbx_strand_id
1 'polypeptide(L)' 'MGAFPNPFAGNVSRKMSNAELMQALRFDISGELEAIFLYDAHYHATDDPAAKAILADIRDEEKVHVGELITLMRYLD' A
#
# COMPACT_ATOMS: atom_id res chain seq x y z
N MET A 1 -7.65 -14.28 8.36
CA MET A 1 -8.09 -13.82 7.18
C MET A 1 -7.50 -12.54 6.92
N GLY A 2 -7.30 -12.34 5.81
CA GLY A 2 -7.03 -11.04 5.54
C GLY A 2 -8.00 -10.24 6.32
N ALA A 3 -7.59 -9.18 6.88
CA ALA A 3 -8.43 -8.34 7.68
C ALA A 3 -9.71 -7.97 6.94
N PHE A 4 -9.68 -7.93 5.61
CA PHE A 4 -10.81 -7.49 4.80
C PHE A 4 -11.09 -8.50 3.69
N PRO A 5 -11.90 -9.53 3.96
CA PRO A 5 -12.28 -10.50 2.95
C PRO A 5 -13.26 -9.92 1.93
N ASN A 6 -13.90 -8.81 2.26
CA ASN A 6 -14.90 -8.13 1.43
C ASN A 6 -14.29 -6.85 0.86
N PRO A 7 -14.42 -6.56 -0.46
CA PRO A 7 -13.87 -5.34 -1.03
C PRO A 7 -14.39 -4.04 -0.39
N PHE A 8 -15.54 -4.10 0.29
CA PHE A 8 -16.07 -2.93 0.99
C PHE A 8 -15.66 -2.85 2.47
N ALA A 9 -14.91 -3.84 2.97
CA ALA A 9 -14.56 -3.90 4.38
C ALA A 9 -13.63 -2.75 4.82
N GLY A 10 -12.93 -2.10 3.89
CA GLY A 10 -12.12 -0.93 4.17
C GLY A 10 -12.90 0.37 4.30
N ASN A 11 -14.18 0.38 3.93
CA ASN A 11 -15.01 1.58 4.01
C ASN A 11 -15.43 1.85 5.45
N VAL A 12 -15.48 3.12 5.80
CA VAL A 12 -15.85 3.54 7.16
C VAL A 12 -17.04 4.48 7.06
N SER A 13 -18.12 4.14 7.76
CA SER A 13 -19.39 4.88 7.70
C SER A 13 -19.45 6.07 8.65
N ARG A 14 -18.45 6.26 9.49
CA ARG A 14 -18.37 7.36 10.46
C ARG A 14 -16.92 7.84 10.55
N LYS A 15 -16.72 8.97 11.20
CA LYS A 15 -15.36 9.45 11.48
C LYS A 15 -14.65 8.51 12.45
N MET A 16 -13.39 8.27 12.20
CA MET A 16 -12.55 7.42 13.01
C MET A 16 -11.89 8.23 14.13
N SER A 17 -11.66 7.58 15.26
CA SER A 17 -10.74 8.09 16.26
C SER A 17 -9.30 7.97 15.73
N ASN A 18 -8.35 8.66 16.38
CA ASN A 18 -6.94 8.51 16.00
C ASN A 18 -6.44 7.08 16.16
N ALA A 19 -6.90 6.36 17.18
CA ALA A 19 -6.53 4.97 17.38
C ALA A 19 -7.03 4.08 16.22
N GLU A 20 -8.25 4.32 15.77
CA GLU A 20 -8.82 3.59 14.63
C GLU A 20 -8.09 3.94 13.34
N LEU A 21 -7.78 5.22 13.13
CA LEU A 21 -7.01 5.65 11.96
C LEU A 21 -5.63 5.00 11.95
N MET A 22 -4.96 4.89 13.08
CA MET A 22 -3.67 4.21 13.18
C MET A 22 -3.77 2.75 12.71
N GLN A 23 -4.84 2.04 13.07
CA GLN A 23 -5.06 0.68 12.60
C GLN A 23 -5.30 0.64 11.09
N ALA A 24 -6.09 1.58 10.59
CA ALA A 24 -6.35 1.69 9.15
C ALA A 24 -5.05 1.94 8.38
N LEU A 25 -4.18 2.81 8.89
CA LEU A 25 -2.90 3.10 8.24
C LEU A 25 -1.96 1.90 8.22
N ARG A 26 -1.97 1.08 9.28
CA ARG A 26 -1.20 -0.17 9.27
C ARG A 26 -1.67 -1.12 8.15
N PHE A 27 -2.97 -1.19 7.95
CA PHE A 27 -3.53 -1.98 6.85
C PHE A 27 -3.14 -1.39 5.49
N ASP A 28 -3.22 -0.07 5.36
CA ASP A 28 -2.83 0.62 4.11
C ASP A 28 -1.36 0.36 3.78
N ILE A 29 -0.47 0.43 4.78
CA ILE A 29 0.95 0.12 4.59
C ILE A 29 1.13 -1.33 4.15
N SER A 30 0.40 -2.26 4.75
CA SER A 30 0.45 -3.67 4.37
C SER A 30 0.09 -3.85 2.90
N GLY A 31 -0.96 -3.17 2.42
CA GLY A 31 -1.36 -3.20 1.02
C GLY A 31 -0.30 -2.64 0.09
N GLU A 32 0.34 -1.52 0.47
CA GLU A 32 1.40 -0.92 -0.33
C GLU A 32 2.63 -1.84 -0.40
N LEU A 33 3.00 -2.48 0.71
CA LEU A 33 4.12 -3.41 0.73
C LEU A 33 3.85 -4.64 -0.15
N GLU A 34 2.62 -5.14 -0.14
CA GLU A 34 2.23 -6.24 -1.02
C GLU A 34 2.31 -5.82 -2.49
N ALA A 35 1.86 -4.61 -2.80
CA ALA A 35 1.93 -4.07 -4.16
C ALA A 35 3.38 -3.96 -4.63
N ILE A 36 4.30 -3.46 -3.79
CA ILE A 36 5.73 -3.40 -4.12
C ILE A 36 6.25 -4.79 -4.47
N PHE A 37 5.93 -5.79 -3.67
CA PHE A 37 6.36 -7.17 -3.89
C PHE A 37 5.85 -7.69 -5.24
N LEU A 38 4.57 -7.48 -5.54
CA LEU A 38 3.96 -7.96 -6.77
C LEU A 38 4.55 -7.28 -8.01
N TYR A 39 4.68 -5.96 -8.00
CA TYR A 39 5.24 -5.24 -9.15
C TYR A 39 6.70 -5.58 -9.36
N ASP A 40 7.46 -5.75 -8.29
CA ASP A 40 8.86 -6.18 -8.40
C ASP A 40 8.98 -7.57 -9.00
N ALA A 41 8.13 -8.51 -8.56
CA ALA A 41 8.08 -9.86 -9.12
C ALA A 41 7.72 -9.84 -10.60
N HIS A 42 6.74 -9.04 -11.00
CA HIS A 42 6.35 -8.90 -12.40
C HIS A 42 7.46 -8.26 -13.24
N TYR A 43 8.16 -7.28 -12.68
CA TYR A 43 9.31 -6.65 -13.33
C TYR A 43 10.36 -7.71 -13.68
N HIS A 44 10.68 -8.59 -12.75
CA HIS A 44 11.69 -9.63 -12.97
C HIS A 44 11.18 -10.77 -13.85
N ALA A 45 9.87 -10.90 -14.04
CA ALA A 45 9.26 -11.98 -14.79
C ALA A 45 9.04 -11.64 -16.28
N THR A 46 9.34 -10.44 -16.72
CA THR A 46 9.21 -10.01 -18.11
C THR A 46 10.54 -9.54 -18.67
N ASP A 47 10.76 -9.77 -19.97
CA ASP A 47 11.92 -9.24 -20.68
C ASP A 47 11.55 -8.03 -21.55
N ASP A 48 10.27 -7.65 -21.60
CA ASP A 48 9.83 -6.53 -22.39
C ASP A 48 10.31 -5.20 -21.77
N PRO A 49 11.13 -4.41 -22.47
CA PRO A 49 11.69 -3.17 -21.90
C PRO A 49 10.64 -2.15 -21.49
N ALA A 50 9.56 -2.01 -22.24
CA ALA A 50 8.50 -1.05 -21.93
C ALA A 50 7.74 -1.49 -20.68
N ALA A 51 7.41 -2.78 -20.57
CA ALA A 51 6.77 -3.34 -19.40
C ALA A 51 7.64 -3.17 -18.16
N LYS A 52 8.95 -3.46 -18.26
CA LYS A 52 9.89 -3.27 -17.15
C LYS A 52 9.93 -1.83 -16.69
N ALA A 53 10.00 -0.89 -17.61
CA ALA A 53 10.07 0.54 -17.25
C ALA A 53 8.83 0.99 -16.49
N ILE A 54 7.65 0.59 -16.94
CA ILE A 54 6.39 0.99 -16.29
C ILE A 54 6.23 0.30 -14.95
N LEU A 55 6.53 -0.99 -14.86
CA LEU A 55 6.42 -1.73 -13.60
C LEU A 55 7.38 -1.20 -12.54
N ALA A 56 8.61 -0.84 -12.94
CA ALA A 56 9.58 -0.24 -12.04
C ALA A 56 9.11 1.12 -11.52
N ASP A 57 8.51 1.93 -12.39
CA ASP A 57 7.99 3.25 -12.02
C ASP A 57 6.86 3.12 -11.00
N ILE A 58 5.90 2.25 -11.25
CA ILE A 58 4.79 2.01 -10.32
C ILE A 58 5.30 1.46 -8.98
N ARG A 59 6.21 0.50 -9.03
CA ARG A 59 6.82 -0.07 -7.82
C ARG A 59 7.47 1.01 -6.97
N ASP A 60 8.21 1.90 -7.60
CA ASP A 60 8.95 2.96 -6.89
C ASP A 60 8.01 4.01 -6.31
N GLU A 61 6.89 4.30 -6.97
CA GLU A 61 5.85 5.17 -6.43
C GLU A 61 5.23 4.58 -5.16
N GLU A 62 5.01 3.26 -5.13
CA GLU A 62 4.48 2.60 -3.93
C GLU A 62 5.43 2.73 -2.74
N LYS A 63 6.74 2.74 -2.97
CA LYS A 63 7.73 2.98 -1.91
C LYS A 63 7.58 4.37 -1.32
N VAL A 64 7.30 5.37 -2.14
CA VAL A 64 7.04 6.74 -1.67
C VAL A 64 5.78 6.77 -0.80
N HIS A 65 4.73 6.08 -1.22
CA HIS A 65 3.49 6.00 -0.46
C HIS A 65 3.71 5.40 0.93
N VAL A 66 4.51 4.34 1.03
CA VAL A 66 4.86 3.75 2.33
C VAL A 66 5.53 4.79 3.24
N GLY A 67 6.47 5.55 2.70
CA GLY A 67 7.15 6.61 3.45
C GLY A 67 6.18 7.69 3.95
N GLU A 68 5.25 8.10 3.09
CA GLU A 68 4.24 9.09 3.45
C GLU A 68 3.30 8.59 4.54
N LEU A 69 2.86 7.33 4.44
CA LEU A 69 1.99 6.73 5.45
C LEU A 69 2.69 6.60 6.81
N ILE A 70 3.95 6.25 6.82
CA ILE A 70 4.75 6.18 8.05
C ILE A 70 4.88 7.58 8.67
N THR A 71 5.12 8.59 7.85
CA THR A 71 5.20 9.98 8.31
C THR A 71 3.89 10.42 8.96
N LEU A 72 2.76 10.07 8.34
CA LEU A 72 1.45 10.38 8.90
C LEU A 72 1.23 9.67 10.24
N MET A 73 1.62 8.40 10.34
CA MET A 73 1.51 7.67 11.60
C MET A 73 2.30 8.35 12.72
N ARG A 74 3.51 8.81 12.42
CA ARG A 74 4.34 9.53 13.41
C ARG A 74 3.69 10.83 13.84
N TYR A 75 3.07 11.53 12.92
CA TYR A 75 2.37 12.77 13.22
C TYR A 75 1.19 12.53 14.15
N LEU A 76 0.46 11.44 13.97
CA LEU A 76 -0.72 11.11 14.75
C LEU A 76 -0.41 10.46 16.11
N ASP A 77 0.79 9.94 16.27
CA ASP A 77 1.20 9.24 17.49
C ASP A 77 1.57 10.22 18.67
#